data_86b88c041ace276110cdf04ef9608553
#
_entry.id   86b88c041ace276110cdf04ef9608553
#
_cell.length_a   1.000
_cell.length_b   1.000
_cell.length_c   1.000
_cell.angle_alpha   90.00
_cell.angle_beta   90.00
_cell.angle_gamma   90.00
#
_symmetry.space_group_name_H-M   'P 1'
#
loop_
_entity.id
_entity.type
_entity.pdbx_description
1 polymer ?
#
loop_
_entity_poly.entity_id
_entity_poly.type
_entity_poly.pdbx_seq_one_letter_code
_entity_poly.pdbx_strand_id
1 'polypeptide(L)'
;VLFRSTLDISHPRLRPVRGYWRGPVWVDQVYFGITGLRNYGFDREADILTEKFINNAQGLTTDGPIHENYNPLTGEALNSPNFGWSSACIIKMLLDE
;
A
#
# COMPACT_ATOMS: atom_id res chain seq x y z
N VAL A 1 -3.59 10.73 4.48
CA VAL A 1 -2.97 9.41 4.76
C VAL A 1 -3.30 8.45 3.64
N LEU A 2 -2.28 7.82 3.08
CA LEU A 2 -2.45 6.92 1.95
C LEU A 2 -3.17 5.63 2.34
N PHE A 3 -2.65 4.95 3.35
CA PHE A 3 -3.11 3.64 3.77
C PHE A 3 -2.43 3.25 5.08
N ARG A 4 -2.44 1.97 5.39
CA ARG A 4 -1.83 1.48 6.61
C ARG A 4 -0.32 1.54 6.54
N SER A 5 0.29 2.27 7.46
CA SER A 5 1.72 2.15 7.71
C SER A 5 1.98 0.95 8.62
N THR A 6 3.24 0.53 8.72
CA THR A 6 3.63 -0.54 9.63
C THR A 6 3.56 -0.12 11.10
N LEU A 7 3.48 1.20 11.36
CA LEU A 7 3.20 1.76 12.66
C LEU A 7 2.02 2.71 12.55
N ASP A 8 1.28 2.90 13.63
CA ASP A 8 0.26 3.93 13.70
C ASP A 8 0.91 5.27 13.37
N ILE A 9 0.25 6.08 12.53
CA ILE A 9 0.81 7.36 12.09
C ILE A 9 1.06 8.34 13.24
N SER A 10 0.41 8.14 14.38
CA SER A 10 0.63 8.95 15.58
C SER A 10 1.76 8.41 16.47
N HIS A 11 2.33 7.25 16.12
CA HIS A 11 3.37 6.63 16.95
C HIS A 11 4.65 7.48 16.91
N PRO A 12 5.28 7.75 18.07
CA PRO A 12 6.46 8.64 18.12
C PRO A 12 7.69 8.09 17.39
N ARG A 13 7.74 6.79 17.12
CA ARG A 13 8.85 6.16 16.39
C ARG A 13 8.56 6.00 14.90
N LEU A 14 7.46 6.55 14.41
CA LEU A 14 7.15 6.50 12.99
C LEU A 14 8.23 7.22 12.19
N ARG A 15 8.70 6.56 11.13
CA ARG A 15 9.64 7.13 10.16
C ARG A 15 9.09 6.82 8.77
N PRO A 16 8.29 7.72 8.18
CA PRO A 16 7.57 7.42 6.95
C PRO A 16 8.46 7.20 5.73
N VAL A 17 9.69 7.69 5.74
CA VAL A 17 10.62 7.51 4.61
C VAL A 17 11.74 6.53 4.96
N ARG A 18 12.41 6.73 6.08
CA ARG A 18 13.61 5.96 6.44
C ARG A 18 13.37 4.82 7.42
N GLY A 19 12.15 4.64 7.83
CA GLY A 19 11.83 3.67 8.89
C GLY A 19 11.80 2.22 8.44
N TYR A 20 11.76 1.95 7.15
CA TYR A 20 11.60 0.64 6.51
C TYR A 20 10.47 -0.19 7.14
N TRP A 21 10.67 -0.72 8.35
CA TRP A 21 9.64 -1.47 9.10
C TRP A 21 8.86 -0.60 10.09
N ARG A 22 9.18 0.70 10.21
CA ARG A 22 8.55 1.60 11.19
C ARG A 22 7.87 2.79 10.53
N GLY A 23 7.21 2.56 9.40
CA GLY A 23 6.51 3.66 8.78
C GLY A 23 6.04 3.42 7.36
N PRO A 24 6.93 3.13 6.40
CA PRO A 24 6.51 2.98 5.01
C PRO A 24 5.44 1.93 4.83
N VAL A 25 4.56 2.17 3.85
CA VAL A 25 3.54 1.21 3.47
C VAL A 25 4.19 0.06 2.69
N TRP A 26 3.91 -1.15 3.10
CA TRP A 26 4.31 -2.35 2.38
C TRP A 26 3.09 -2.88 1.62
N VAL A 27 3.24 -3.09 0.33
CA VAL A 27 2.11 -3.48 -0.54
C VAL A 27 1.51 -4.82 -0.13
N ASP A 28 2.32 -5.77 0.32
CA ASP A 28 1.81 -7.05 0.80
C ASP A 28 0.90 -6.89 2.02
N GLN A 29 1.22 -5.98 2.92
CA GLN A 29 0.38 -5.69 4.09
C GLN A 29 -0.95 -5.05 3.66
N VAL A 30 -0.92 -4.18 2.66
CA VAL A 30 -2.14 -3.62 2.07
C VAL A 30 -3.00 -4.74 1.49
N TYR A 31 -2.40 -5.63 0.73
CA TYR A 31 -3.11 -6.76 0.12
C TYR A 31 -3.73 -7.67 1.18
N PHE A 32 -3.00 -8.02 2.23
CA PHE A 32 -3.53 -8.86 3.30
C PHE A 32 -4.68 -8.17 4.04
N GLY A 33 -4.59 -6.86 4.27
CA GLY A 33 -5.69 -6.10 4.88
C GLY A 33 -6.95 -6.12 4.04
N ILE A 34 -6.81 -5.91 2.72
CA ILE A 34 -7.93 -5.93 1.78
C ILE A 34 -8.54 -7.33 1.72
N THR A 35 -7.71 -8.36 1.62
CA THR A 35 -8.17 -9.75 1.60
C THR A 35 -8.91 -10.11 2.88
N GLY A 36 -8.42 -9.64 4.02
CA GLY A 36 -9.10 -9.84 5.30
C GLY A 36 -10.51 -9.25 5.30
N LEU A 37 -10.66 -8.03 4.77
CA LEU A 37 -11.97 -7.40 4.66
C LEU A 37 -12.93 -8.23 3.78
N ARG A 38 -12.46 -8.74 2.64
CA ARG A 38 -13.28 -9.56 1.76
C ARG A 38 -13.70 -10.86 2.42
N ASN A 39 -12.79 -11.49 3.17
CA ASN A 39 -13.07 -12.75 3.85
C ASN A 39 -14.16 -12.61 4.91
N TYR A 40 -14.33 -11.41 5.48
CA TYR A 40 -15.39 -11.13 6.45
C TYR A 40 -16.62 -10.45 5.85
N GLY A 41 -16.70 -10.40 4.51
CA GLY A 41 -17.87 -9.86 3.83
C GLY A 41 -17.87 -8.34 3.66
N PHE A 42 -16.77 -7.66 3.94
CA PHE A 42 -16.65 -6.20 3.79
C PHE A 42 -16.14 -5.82 2.41
N ASP A 43 -16.82 -6.29 1.36
CA ASP A 43 -16.36 -6.11 -0.03
C ASP A 43 -16.33 -4.65 -0.44
N ARG A 44 -17.30 -3.85 -0.01
CA ARG A 44 -17.33 -2.42 -0.34
C ARG A 44 -16.14 -1.69 0.27
N GLU A 45 -15.84 -1.97 1.52
CA GLU A 45 -14.70 -1.38 2.21
C GLU A 45 -13.39 -1.82 1.56
N ALA A 46 -13.30 -3.08 1.14
CA ALA A 46 -12.14 -3.59 0.43
C ALA A 46 -11.92 -2.86 -0.89
N ASP A 47 -13.00 -2.63 -1.66
CA ASP A 47 -12.92 -1.90 -2.92
C ASP A 47 -12.50 -0.45 -2.71
N ILE A 48 -13.04 0.21 -1.69
CA ILE A 48 -12.69 1.59 -1.35
C ILE A 48 -11.20 1.69 -1.02
N LEU A 49 -10.68 0.77 -0.21
CA LEU A 49 -9.27 0.77 0.16
C LEU A 49 -8.36 0.46 -1.03
N THR A 50 -8.77 -0.47 -1.89
CA THR A 50 -8.03 -0.79 -3.11
C THR A 50 -7.89 0.44 -4.00
N GLU A 51 -9.00 1.14 -4.26
CA GLU A 51 -9.00 2.35 -5.09
C GLU A 51 -8.18 3.46 -4.44
N LYS A 52 -8.30 3.63 -3.14
CA LYS A 52 -7.52 4.64 -2.42
C LYS A 52 -6.02 4.39 -2.56
N PHE A 53 -5.59 3.15 -2.42
CA PHE A 53 -4.18 2.82 -2.58
C PHE A 53 -3.71 3.06 -4.01
N ILE A 54 -4.42 2.52 -5.00
CA ILE A 54 -4.05 2.64 -6.42
C ILE A 54 -3.98 4.11 -6.84
N ASN A 55 -4.92 4.94 -6.40
CA ASN A 55 -4.99 6.33 -6.81
C ASN A 55 -3.95 7.23 -6.14
N ASN A 56 -3.46 6.84 -4.96
CA ASN A 56 -2.57 7.71 -4.18
C ASN A 56 -1.11 7.27 -4.15
N ALA A 57 -0.82 6.00 -4.38
CA ALA A 57 0.57 5.55 -4.47
C ALA A 57 1.19 6.03 -5.77
N GLN A 58 2.33 6.69 -5.68
CA GLN A 58 2.99 7.33 -6.80
C GLN A 58 3.26 6.35 -7.94
N GLY A 59 2.82 6.71 -9.13
CA GLY A 59 3.12 5.95 -10.34
C GLY A 59 2.14 4.83 -10.69
N LEU A 60 1.20 4.48 -9.82
CA LEU A 60 0.29 3.36 -10.09
C LEU A 60 -0.79 3.67 -11.12
N THR A 61 -1.14 4.95 -11.31
CA THR A 61 -2.10 5.38 -12.34
C THR A 61 -1.41 5.95 -13.57
N THR A 62 -0.09 5.85 -13.65
CA THR A 62 0.75 6.34 -14.75
C THR A 62 1.74 5.25 -15.15
N ASP A 63 2.71 5.58 -15.99
CA ASP A 63 3.73 4.64 -16.44
C ASP A 63 4.90 4.48 -15.44
N GLY A 64 4.74 4.98 -14.22
CA GLY A 64 5.78 4.88 -13.20
C GLY A 64 6.00 3.44 -12.73
N PRO A 65 7.22 3.10 -12.31
CA PRO A 65 7.51 1.75 -11.81
C PRO A 65 6.85 1.49 -10.46
N ILE A 66 6.54 0.23 -10.20
CA ILE A 66 6.01 -0.21 -8.90
C ILE A 66 7.19 -0.37 -7.94
N HIS A 67 7.09 0.30 -6.79
CA HIS A 67 8.16 0.31 -5.80
C HIS A 67 7.92 -0.66 -4.65
N GLU A 68 8.97 -0.87 -3.88
CA GLU A 68 8.93 -1.71 -2.70
C GLU A 68 7.99 -1.14 -1.64
N ASN A 69 8.07 0.16 -1.41
CA ASN A 69 7.33 0.84 -0.35
C ASN A 69 6.74 2.15 -0.84
N TYR A 70 5.81 2.69 -0.06
CA TYR A 70 5.21 4.01 -0.30
C TYR A 70 5.09 4.78 1.00
N ASN A 71 5.24 6.11 0.90
CA ASN A 71 5.09 6.99 2.05
C ASN A 71 3.61 7.00 2.48
N PRO A 72 3.28 6.65 3.73
CA PRO A 72 1.90 6.57 4.17
C PRO A 72 1.18 7.93 4.22
N LEU A 73 1.93 9.02 4.24
CA LEU A 73 1.37 10.37 4.34
C LEU A 73 1.17 11.02 2.97
N THR A 74 2.07 10.74 2.01
CA THR A 74 2.08 11.41 0.70
C THR A 74 1.87 10.48 -0.50
N GLY A 75 2.07 9.18 -0.33
CA GLY A 75 2.05 8.22 -1.44
C GLY A 75 3.34 8.17 -2.24
N GLU A 76 4.37 8.93 -1.86
CA GLU A 76 5.65 8.93 -2.57
C GLU A 76 6.25 7.53 -2.62
N ALA A 77 6.73 7.12 -3.82
CA ALA A 77 7.38 5.84 -4.01
C ALA A 77 8.75 5.81 -3.32
N LEU A 78 9.03 4.73 -2.61
CA LEU A 78 10.22 4.59 -1.78
C LEU A 78 10.96 3.29 -2.11
N ASN A 79 12.27 3.30 -1.86
CA ASN A 79 13.14 2.13 -1.97
C ASN A 79 13.21 1.56 -3.39
N SER A 80 13.24 0.24 -3.56
CA SER A 80 13.52 -0.38 -4.84
C SER A 80 12.41 -0.21 -5.86
N PRO A 81 12.69 0.29 -7.07
CA PRO A 81 11.72 0.28 -8.17
C PRO A 81 11.61 -1.11 -8.78
N ASN A 82 10.52 -1.36 -9.53
CA ASN A 82 10.27 -2.63 -10.21
C ASN A 82 10.32 -3.83 -9.26
N PHE A 83 9.75 -3.66 -8.09
CA PHE A 83 9.81 -4.68 -7.03
C PHE A 83 8.75 -5.76 -7.27
N GLY A 84 9.20 -6.98 -7.58
CA GLY A 84 8.33 -8.08 -7.98
C GLY A 84 7.28 -8.46 -6.94
N TRP A 85 7.62 -8.45 -5.66
CA TRP A 85 6.70 -8.74 -4.56
C TRP A 85 5.51 -7.76 -4.56
N SER A 86 5.80 -6.46 -4.63
CA SER A 86 4.75 -5.44 -4.71
C SER A 86 3.92 -5.58 -5.98
N SER A 87 4.57 -5.86 -7.12
CA SER A 87 3.90 -6.03 -8.40
C SER A 87 2.91 -7.19 -8.36
N ALA A 88 3.31 -8.32 -7.78
CA ALA A 88 2.44 -9.49 -7.65
C ALA A 88 1.20 -9.16 -6.82
N CYS A 89 1.37 -8.47 -5.70
CA CYS A 89 0.26 -8.08 -4.82
C CYS A 89 -0.70 -7.11 -5.52
N ILE A 90 -0.18 -6.14 -6.26
CA ILE A 90 -1.01 -5.17 -6.99
C ILE A 90 -1.83 -5.87 -8.06
N ILE A 91 -1.23 -6.79 -8.81
CA ILE A 91 -1.96 -7.57 -9.82
C ILE A 91 -3.10 -8.34 -9.17
N LYS A 92 -2.85 -8.97 -8.03
CA LYS A 92 -3.90 -9.70 -7.30
C LYS A 92 -5.02 -8.79 -6.84
N MET A 93 -4.70 -7.60 -6.33
CA MET A 93 -5.71 -6.63 -5.93
C MET A 93 -6.64 -6.28 -7.09
N LEU A 94 -6.06 -6.05 -8.28
CA LEU A 94 -6.83 -5.67 -9.45
C LEU A 94 -7.70 -6.83 -9.98
N LEU A 95 -7.22 -8.07 -9.90
CA LEU A 95 -7.98 -9.23 -10.32
C LEU A 95 -9.12 -9.57 -9.37
N ASP A 96 -8.96 -9.28 -8.08
CA ASP A 96 -9.96 -9.59 -7.06
C ASP A 96 -11.07 -8.52 -6.96
N GLU A 97 -10.89 -7.40 -7.63
CA GLU A 97 -11.83 -6.28 -7.61
C GLU A 97 -13.12 -6.52 -8.41
#